data_45ba592927b4141f9912ef31cb80b89f
#
_entry.id   45ba592927b4141f9912ef31cb80b89f
#
_cell.length_a   1.000
_cell.length_b   1.000
_cell.length_c   1.000
_cell.angle_alpha   90.00
_cell.angle_beta   90.00
_cell.angle_gamma   90.00
#
_symmetry.space_group_name_H-M   'P 1'
#
loop_
_entity.id
_entity.type
_entity.pdbx_description
1 polymer ?
#
loop_
_entity_poly.entity_id
_entity_poly.type
_entity_poly.pdbx_seq_one_letter_code
_entity_poly.pdbx_strand_id
1 'polypeptide(L)'
;MQSYHTVIGIFALGNSVLNLTVRDDDIGWTVDAIKRNMALKTEETFCEQIISGTDGKRVKTKISRAIETEAEHFTRATEYANKMYPLLLKNIEEAISEIYLKDLGYHRNTKYPKQEKINELIAMAEEYAEKSINNKNNEKAPNWEEEAQSNLFKRKRAAELAKLLETKCIFNEIKGSTNLERLNQLLATETGRKAIHTALIANRKRKIGSNMMDIIVCGSIPPYNELLGGKLISILSCSPTVISDYTHRYENQVSEIASRMKGQRVIRDSKLVYLGTTSLYAVGSSQYNRIKVPLSENSNLEFRKIGITEGFGTVFFSKETTSLFSKLLELQDGGKKINHVFGEGT
;
A
#
# COMPACT_ATOMS: atom_id res chain seq x y z
N MET A 1 19.00 -27.51 37.44
CA MET A 1 19.34 -26.16 36.92
C MET A 1 18.20 -25.69 36.03
N GLN A 2 17.47 -24.68 36.41
CA GLN A 2 16.54 -24.02 35.48
C GLN A 2 17.39 -23.28 34.45
N SER A 3 17.30 -23.69 33.20
CA SER A 3 17.95 -22.96 32.11
C SER A 3 17.19 -21.65 31.87
N TYR A 4 17.71 -20.55 32.35
CA TYR A 4 17.17 -19.24 32.05
C TYR A 4 17.59 -18.87 30.62
N HIS A 5 16.60 -18.66 29.75
CA HIS A 5 16.85 -18.09 28.43
C HIS A 5 16.93 -16.56 28.57
N THR A 6 18.10 -16.03 28.31
CA THR A 6 18.30 -14.58 28.37
C THR A 6 17.75 -13.91 27.11
N VAL A 7 16.95 -12.86 27.31
CA VAL A 7 16.47 -12.05 26.19
C VAL A 7 17.63 -11.17 25.70
N ILE A 8 18.02 -11.32 24.45
CA ILE A 8 19.14 -10.59 23.82
C ILE A 8 18.69 -9.38 23.00
N GLY A 9 17.42 -9.34 22.62
CA GLY A 9 16.85 -8.26 21.84
C GLY A 9 15.36 -8.43 21.65
N ILE A 10 14.74 -7.43 21.10
CA ILE A 10 13.30 -7.39 20.82
C ILE A 10 13.04 -6.81 19.44
N PHE A 11 12.00 -7.30 18.78
CA PHE A 11 11.38 -6.64 17.64
C PHE A 11 9.87 -6.75 17.76
N ALA A 12 9.17 -5.79 17.16
CA ALA A 12 7.72 -5.81 17.06
C ALA A 12 7.29 -5.49 15.64
N LEU A 13 6.32 -6.25 15.16
CA LEU A 13 5.70 -6.07 13.85
C LEU A 13 4.35 -5.38 14.04
N GLY A 14 4.09 -4.36 13.23
CA GLY A 14 2.82 -3.66 13.18
C GLY A 14 2.21 -3.70 11.78
N ASN A 15 0.95 -3.33 11.68
CA ASN A 15 0.29 -3.26 10.38
C ASN A 15 0.94 -2.20 9.50
N SER A 16 1.23 -2.56 8.25
CA SER A 16 1.72 -1.60 7.27
C SER A 16 0.69 -0.51 6.99
N VAL A 17 1.17 0.74 6.84
CA VAL A 17 0.31 1.87 6.45
C VAL A 17 -0.32 1.61 5.08
N LEU A 18 -1.61 1.95 4.97
CA LEU A 18 -2.37 1.69 3.74
C LEU A 18 -1.82 2.48 2.54
N ASN A 19 -1.42 3.73 2.76
CA ASN A 19 -0.91 4.61 1.71
C ASN A 19 0.56 4.93 1.98
N LEU A 20 1.45 4.33 1.20
CA LEU A 20 2.88 4.62 1.21
C LEU A 20 3.39 4.59 -0.23
N THR A 21 3.39 5.76 -0.87
CA THR A 21 3.68 5.90 -2.31
C THR A 21 4.99 5.26 -2.72
N VAL A 22 6.06 5.44 -1.94
CA VAL A 22 7.39 4.90 -2.22
C VAL A 22 7.38 3.36 -2.27
N ARG A 23 6.72 2.72 -1.30
CA ARG A 23 6.52 1.26 -1.27
C ARG A 23 5.67 0.79 -2.44
N ASP A 24 4.53 1.46 -2.64
CA ASP A 24 3.56 1.08 -3.66
C ASP A 24 4.16 1.21 -5.07
N ASP A 25 5.02 2.21 -5.26
CA ASP A 25 5.76 2.43 -6.50
C ASP A 25 6.83 1.36 -6.74
N ASP A 26 7.59 1.01 -5.71
CA ASP A 26 8.62 -0.03 -5.76
C ASP A 26 8.04 -1.42 -6.07
N ILE A 27 6.87 -1.75 -5.51
CA ILE A 27 6.14 -3.00 -5.76
C ILE A 27 5.48 -3.03 -7.15
N GLY A 28 5.31 -1.86 -7.78
CA GLY A 28 4.60 -1.75 -9.06
C GLY A 28 3.10 -1.49 -8.93
N TRP A 29 2.64 -0.99 -7.79
CA TRP A 29 1.24 -0.69 -7.50
C TRP A 29 0.86 0.78 -7.75
N THR A 30 1.60 1.45 -8.61
CA THR A 30 1.30 2.82 -9.05
C THR A 30 1.19 2.90 -10.57
N VAL A 31 0.46 3.89 -11.06
CA VAL A 31 0.35 4.16 -12.51
C VAL A 31 1.72 4.49 -13.09
N ASP A 32 2.56 5.19 -12.33
CA ASP A 32 3.89 5.60 -12.80
C ASP A 32 4.86 4.41 -12.87
N ALA A 33 4.75 3.44 -11.97
CA ALA A 33 5.49 2.18 -12.09
C ALA A 33 5.08 1.42 -13.37
N ILE A 34 3.78 1.38 -13.69
CA ILE A 34 3.31 0.76 -14.94
C ILE A 34 3.87 1.51 -16.15
N LYS A 35 3.81 2.86 -16.16
CA LYS A 35 4.38 3.67 -17.23
C LYS A 35 5.87 3.40 -17.43
N ARG A 36 6.66 3.36 -16.34
CA ARG A 36 8.10 3.05 -16.42
C ARG A 36 8.37 1.66 -16.99
N ASN A 37 7.55 0.66 -16.62
CA ASN A 37 7.68 -0.68 -17.17
C ASN A 37 7.26 -0.78 -18.64
N MET A 38 6.37 0.09 -19.10
CA MET A 38 5.94 0.16 -20.50
C MET A 38 6.86 1.04 -21.36
N ALA A 39 7.60 1.96 -20.78
CA ALA A 39 8.48 2.86 -21.49
C ALA A 39 9.77 2.16 -21.97
N LEU A 40 10.38 2.72 -23.02
CA LEU A 40 11.71 2.33 -23.47
C LEU A 40 12.72 2.58 -22.34
N LYS A 41 13.56 1.59 -22.05
CA LYS A 41 14.60 1.73 -21.02
C LYS A 41 15.71 2.64 -21.54
N THR A 42 16.03 3.65 -20.77
CA THR A 42 17.10 4.61 -21.08
C THR A 42 18.05 4.74 -19.91
N GLU A 43 19.32 5.00 -20.21
CA GLU A 43 20.33 5.37 -19.25
C GLU A 43 20.66 6.86 -19.43
N GLU A 44 20.79 7.57 -18.31
CA GLU A 44 21.16 8.96 -18.31
C GLU A 44 22.67 9.10 -18.24
N THR A 45 23.26 9.64 -19.29
CA THR A 45 24.70 9.97 -19.37
C THR A 45 24.90 11.47 -19.43
N PHE A 46 26.01 11.96 -18.87
CA PHE A 46 26.37 13.36 -18.97
C PHE A 46 27.42 13.53 -20.10
N CYS A 47 27.10 14.31 -21.12
CA CYS A 47 28.05 14.75 -22.10
C CYS A 47 28.50 16.17 -21.79
N GLU A 48 29.82 16.41 -21.83
CA GLU A 48 30.37 17.76 -21.79
C GLU A 48 30.32 18.34 -23.18
N GLN A 49 29.49 19.35 -23.39
CA GLN A 49 29.48 20.14 -24.63
C GLN A 49 30.20 21.46 -24.39
N ILE A 50 31.14 21.78 -25.31
CA ILE A 50 31.77 23.10 -25.35
C ILE A 50 30.84 23.99 -26.16
N ILE A 51 30.22 24.97 -25.51
CA ILE A 51 29.44 25.99 -26.24
C ILE A 51 30.44 26.94 -26.89
N SER A 52 30.44 26.94 -28.21
CA SER A 52 31.24 27.89 -29.02
C SER A 52 30.69 29.29 -28.85
N GLY A 53 31.23 30.04 -27.91
CA GLY A 53 30.89 31.44 -27.63
C GLY A 53 31.79 31.95 -26.50
N THR A 54 32.63 32.86 -26.85
CA THR A 54 33.53 33.79 -26.14
C THR A 54 34.21 33.40 -24.82
N ASP A 55 33.87 32.31 -24.10
CA ASP A 55 34.53 31.97 -22.82
C ASP A 55 34.78 30.49 -22.55
N GLY A 56 34.66 29.60 -23.54
CA GLY A 56 35.04 28.19 -23.39
C GLY A 56 34.37 27.44 -22.21
N LYS A 57 33.21 27.87 -21.73
CA LYS A 57 32.51 27.23 -20.64
C LYS A 57 32.00 25.83 -21.05
N ARG A 58 32.45 24.82 -20.31
CA ARG A 58 31.95 23.47 -20.46
C ARG A 58 30.60 23.37 -19.73
N VAL A 59 29.56 23.02 -20.46
CA VAL A 59 28.23 22.72 -19.86
C VAL A 59 28.01 21.23 -19.91
N LYS A 60 27.69 20.64 -18.76
CA LYS A 60 27.28 19.25 -18.68
C LYS A 60 25.82 19.15 -19.09
N THR A 61 25.57 18.58 -20.25
CA THR A 61 24.21 18.31 -20.74
C THR A 61 23.85 16.85 -20.45
N LYS A 62 22.69 16.64 -19.87
CA LYS A 62 22.14 15.32 -19.59
C LYS A 62 21.58 14.74 -20.88
N ILE A 63 22.11 13.61 -21.33
CA ILE A 63 21.64 12.89 -22.51
C ILE A 63 21.06 11.54 -22.06
N SER A 64 19.87 11.25 -22.54
CA SER A 64 19.22 9.95 -22.34
C SER A 64 19.51 9.05 -23.54
N ARG A 65 20.14 7.90 -23.32
CA ARG A 65 20.46 6.89 -24.35
C ARG A 65 19.64 5.62 -24.10
N ALA A 66 19.03 5.10 -25.15
CA ALA A 66 18.36 3.80 -25.08
C ALA A 66 19.37 2.69 -24.75
N ILE A 67 19.03 1.82 -23.80
CA ILE A 67 19.84 0.65 -23.38
C ILE A 67 19.22 -0.67 -23.85
N GLU A 68 18.11 -0.61 -24.58
CA GLU A 68 17.47 -1.74 -25.23
C GLU A 68 17.09 -1.36 -26.67
N THR A 69 17.02 -2.32 -27.55
CA THR A 69 16.53 -2.16 -28.93
C THR A 69 15.01 -2.05 -28.95
N GLU A 70 14.43 -1.54 -30.04
CA GLU A 70 12.97 -1.49 -30.22
C GLU A 70 12.32 -2.87 -30.16
N ALA A 71 12.98 -3.91 -30.67
CA ALA A 71 12.48 -5.28 -30.63
C ALA A 71 12.48 -5.84 -29.20
N GLU A 72 13.53 -5.61 -28.44
CA GLU A 72 13.61 -6.01 -27.01
C GLU A 72 12.57 -5.26 -26.18
N HIS A 73 12.43 -3.94 -26.40
CA HIS A 73 11.38 -3.14 -25.77
C HIS A 73 10.00 -3.68 -26.07
N PHE A 74 9.68 -3.94 -27.35
CA PHE A 74 8.38 -4.47 -27.78
C PHE A 74 8.07 -5.81 -27.11
N THR A 75 9.05 -6.72 -27.07
CA THR A 75 8.90 -8.04 -26.43
C THR A 75 8.63 -7.88 -24.93
N ARG A 76 9.45 -7.11 -24.24
CA ARG A 76 9.32 -6.86 -22.80
C ARG A 76 8.00 -6.16 -22.44
N ALA A 77 7.63 -5.12 -23.18
CA ALA A 77 6.38 -4.39 -22.95
C ALA A 77 5.16 -5.29 -23.21
N THR A 78 5.22 -6.17 -24.22
CA THR A 78 4.16 -7.14 -24.51
C THR A 78 4.00 -8.17 -23.40
N GLU A 79 5.10 -8.73 -22.92
CA GLU A 79 5.08 -9.67 -21.78
C GLU A 79 4.54 -9.01 -20.50
N TYR A 80 4.95 -7.78 -20.24
CA TYR A 80 4.46 -7.02 -19.09
C TYR A 80 2.95 -6.74 -19.22
N ALA A 81 2.49 -6.27 -20.37
CA ALA A 81 1.09 -5.98 -20.61
C ALA A 81 0.21 -7.23 -20.52
N ASN A 82 0.70 -8.38 -20.99
CA ASN A 82 0.01 -9.67 -20.90
C ASN A 82 -0.17 -10.16 -19.46
N LYS A 83 0.67 -9.74 -18.55
CA LYS A 83 0.54 -10.00 -17.09
C LYS A 83 -0.33 -8.94 -16.42
N MET A 84 -0.09 -7.66 -16.72
CA MET A 84 -0.69 -6.54 -16.00
C MET A 84 -2.15 -6.29 -16.36
N TYR A 85 -2.50 -6.29 -17.64
CA TYR A 85 -3.88 -5.98 -18.07
C TYR A 85 -4.92 -6.97 -17.52
N PRO A 86 -4.72 -8.30 -17.61
CA PRO A 86 -5.63 -9.26 -16.98
C PRO A 86 -5.67 -9.14 -15.46
N LEU A 87 -4.53 -8.80 -14.82
CA LEU A 87 -4.47 -8.58 -13.36
C LEU A 87 -5.34 -7.41 -12.93
N LEU A 88 -5.31 -6.29 -13.67
CA LEU A 88 -6.15 -5.12 -13.39
C LEU A 88 -7.64 -5.47 -13.49
N LEU A 89 -8.05 -6.18 -14.55
CA LEU A 89 -9.42 -6.66 -14.69
C LEU A 89 -9.83 -7.60 -13.55
N LYS A 90 -8.98 -8.55 -13.20
CA LYS A 90 -9.20 -9.46 -12.08
C LYS A 90 -9.39 -8.72 -10.77
N ASN A 91 -8.59 -7.69 -10.50
CA ASN A 91 -8.69 -6.88 -9.28
C ASN A 91 -10.05 -6.19 -9.16
N ILE A 92 -10.59 -5.68 -10.28
CA ILE A 92 -11.92 -5.05 -10.32
C ILE A 92 -13.02 -6.09 -10.03
N GLU A 93 -12.99 -7.23 -10.71
CA GLU A 93 -13.99 -8.30 -10.54
C GLU A 93 -13.98 -8.88 -9.12
N GLU A 94 -12.80 -9.09 -8.56
CA GLU A 94 -12.65 -9.57 -7.19
C GLU A 94 -13.15 -8.54 -6.18
N ALA A 95 -12.87 -7.23 -6.39
CA ALA A 95 -13.37 -6.17 -5.52
C ALA A 95 -14.90 -6.08 -5.56
N ILE A 96 -15.53 -6.17 -6.72
CA ILE A 96 -17.00 -6.23 -6.85
C ILE A 96 -17.55 -7.46 -6.12
N SER A 97 -16.83 -8.60 -6.19
CA SER A 97 -17.26 -9.84 -5.52
C SER A 97 -17.23 -9.77 -3.99
N GLU A 98 -16.52 -8.81 -3.44
CA GLU A 98 -16.41 -8.57 -2.00
C GLU A 98 -17.44 -7.56 -1.47
N ILE A 99 -18.40 -7.15 -2.31
CA ILE A 99 -19.47 -6.23 -1.94
C ILE A 99 -20.79 -7.00 -1.80
N TYR A 100 -21.52 -6.75 -0.71
CA TYR A 100 -22.89 -7.20 -0.56
C TYR A 100 -23.82 -6.40 -1.48
N LEU A 101 -24.40 -7.05 -2.48
CA LEU A 101 -25.09 -6.42 -3.61
C LEU A 101 -26.61 -6.41 -3.53
N LYS A 102 -27.20 -7.26 -2.63
CA LYS A 102 -28.66 -7.51 -2.62
C LYS A 102 -29.49 -6.22 -2.48
N ASP A 103 -29.05 -5.31 -1.61
CA ASP A 103 -29.75 -4.06 -1.30
C ASP A 103 -29.31 -2.86 -2.16
N LEU A 104 -28.35 -3.08 -3.08
CA LEU A 104 -27.85 -2.07 -4.02
C LEU A 104 -28.49 -2.19 -5.40
N GLY A 105 -29.37 -3.19 -5.60
CA GLY A 105 -30.04 -3.40 -6.91
C GLY A 105 -29.10 -3.67 -8.06
N TYR A 106 -27.97 -4.38 -7.81
CA TYR A 106 -26.99 -4.73 -8.82
C TYR A 106 -26.73 -6.23 -8.85
N HIS A 107 -26.65 -6.80 -10.05
CA HIS A 107 -26.35 -8.21 -10.27
C HIS A 107 -24.90 -8.39 -10.71
N ARG A 108 -24.18 -9.28 -9.99
CA ARG A 108 -22.76 -9.54 -10.22
C ARG A 108 -22.42 -9.93 -11.67
N ASN A 109 -23.31 -10.64 -12.34
CA ASN A 109 -23.12 -11.12 -13.71
C ASN A 109 -23.34 -10.03 -14.78
N THR A 110 -23.62 -8.79 -14.40
CA THR A 110 -23.78 -7.69 -15.35
C THR A 110 -22.44 -7.39 -16.02
N LYS A 111 -22.36 -7.69 -17.30
CA LYS A 111 -21.13 -7.54 -18.09
C LYS A 111 -20.87 -6.07 -18.44
N TYR A 112 -21.92 -5.35 -18.77
CA TYR A 112 -21.88 -3.94 -19.15
C TYR A 112 -22.74 -3.12 -18.19
N PRO A 113 -22.14 -2.45 -17.17
CA PRO A 113 -22.89 -1.58 -16.28
C PRO A 113 -23.47 -0.40 -17.05
N LYS A 114 -24.69 0.02 -16.70
CA LYS A 114 -25.30 1.22 -17.27
C LYS A 114 -24.94 2.46 -16.46
N GLN A 115 -24.73 3.59 -17.11
CA GLN A 115 -24.41 4.86 -16.47
C GLN A 115 -25.51 5.29 -15.48
N GLU A 116 -26.78 5.02 -15.79
CA GLU A 116 -27.90 5.28 -14.89
C GLU A 116 -27.72 4.61 -13.53
N LYS A 117 -27.26 3.34 -13.53
CA LYS A 117 -27.01 2.60 -12.28
C LYS A 117 -25.84 3.15 -11.49
N ILE A 118 -24.80 3.64 -12.15
CA ILE A 118 -23.66 4.29 -11.50
C ILE A 118 -24.14 5.57 -10.80
N ASN A 119 -24.93 6.39 -11.49
CA ASN A 119 -25.48 7.62 -10.94
C ASN A 119 -26.42 7.35 -9.75
N GLU A 120 -27.26 6.30 -9.85
CA GLU A 120 -28.11 5.85 -8.72
C GLU A 120 -27.29 5.46 -7.49
N LEU A 121 -26.20 4.74 -7.67
CA LEU A 121 -25.32 4.36 -6.57
C LEU A 121 -24.59 5.54 -5.95
N ILE A 122 -24.21 6.55 -6.73
CA ILE A 122 -23.62 7.79 -6.23
C ILE A 122 -24.66 8.55 -5.37
N ALA A 123 -25.86 8.76 -5.89
CA ALA A 123 -26.95 9.41 -5.15
C ALA A 123 -27.29 8.66 -3.86
N MET A 124 -27.33 7.31 -3.90
CA MET A 124 -27.51 6.48 -2.72
C MET A 124 -26.38 6.70 -1.69
N ALA A 125 -25.14 6.79 -2.12
CA ALA A 125 -24.01 7.02 -1.22
C ALA A 125 -24.10 8.40 -0.54
N GLU A 126 -24.56 9.42 -1.23
CA GLU A 126 -24.80 10.78 -0.68
C GLU A 126 -25.96 10.77 0.31
N GLU A 127 -27.09 10.16 -0.02
CA GLU A 127 -28.24 10.02 0.88
C GLU A 127 -27.88 9.35 2.21
N TYR A 128 -27.13 8.25 2.14
CA TYR A 128 -26.69 7.53 3.34
C TYR A 128 -25.54 8.23 4.09
N ALA A 129 -24.86 9.22 3.49
CA ALA A 129 -23.88 10.04 4.19
C ALA A 129 -24.50 10.82 5.34
N GLU A 130 -25.64 11.47 5.09
CA GLU A 130 -26.38 12.23 6.09
C GLU A 130 -26.95 11.34 7.20
N LYS A 131 -27.44 10.15 6.84
CA LYS A 131 -28.05 9.18 7.77
C LYS A 131 -27.03 8.44 8.64
N SER A 132 -25.75 8.45 8.28
CA SER A 132 -24.71 7.65 8.96
C SER A 132 -24.11 8.31 10.22
N ILE A 133 -24.39 9.57 10.47
CA ILE A 133 -23.77 10.39 11.54
C ILE A 133 -24.19 9.92 12.94
N ASN A 134 -25.30 9.18 13.08
CA ASN A 134 -25.93 8.86 14.36
C ASN A 134 -25.82 7.40 14.84
N ASN A 135 -25.05 6.54 14.22
CA ASN A 135 -24.98 5.12 14.61
C ASN A 135 -23.85 4.84 15.61
N LYS A 136 -24.25 4.56 16.87
CA LYS A 136 -23.35 3.95 17.88
C LYS A 136 -23.24 2.44 17.62
N ASN A 137 -22.02 1.92 17.57
CA ASN A 137 -21.75 0.49 17.44
C ASN A 137 -22.28 -0.26 18.67
N ASN A 138 -23.11 -1.28 18.45
CA ASN A 138 -23.52 -2.25 19.47
C ASN A 138 -22.47 -3.36 19.56
N GLU A 139 -22.01 -3.66 20.78
CA GLU A 139 -20.98 -4.68 21.11
C GLU A 139 -21.48 -6.14 21.03
N LYS A 140 -22.61 -6.43 20.36
CA LYS A 140 -23.08 -7.82 20.19
C LYS A 140 -22.27 -8.54 19.10
N ALA A 141 -22.17 -9.86 19.25
CA ALA A 141 -21.57 -10.72 18.23
C ALA A 141 -22.11 -10.36 16.84
N PRO A 142 -21.23 -9.99 15.87
CA PRO A 142 -21.68 -9.33 14.66
C PRO A 142 -22.47 -10.29 13.76
N ASN A 143 -23.73 -9.94 13.49
CA ASN A 143 -24.44 -10.46 12.33
C ASN A 143 -23.93 -9.67 11.11
N TRP A 144 -23.05 -10.27 10.32
CA TRP A 144 -22.39 -9.61 9.21
C TRP A 144 -23.36 -9.07 8.17
N GLU A 145 -24.49 -9.72 7.95
CA GLU A 145 -25.51 -9.27 6.98
C GLU A 145 -26.23 -8.02 7.49
N GLU A 146 -26.61 -7.97 8.77
CA GLU A 146 -27.20 -6.79 9.38
C GLU A 146 -26.22 -5.61 9.42
N GLU A 147 -24.97 -5.89 9.80
CA GLU A 147 -23.89 -4.89 9.80
C GLU A 147 -23.63 -4.31 8.40
N ALA A 148 -23.67 -5.15 7.36
CA ALA A 148 -23.54 -4.70 5.98
C ALA A 148 -24.69 -3.75 5.57
N GLN A 149 -25.89 -3.96 6.08
CA GLN A 149 -27.07 -3.14 5.77
C GLN A 149 -27.14 -1.84 6.60
N SER A 150 -26.23 -1.66 7.57
CA SER A 150 -26.15 -0.39 8.30
C SER A 150 -25.87 0.80 7.35
N ASN A 151 -26.38 1.99 7.71
CA ASN A 151 -26.25 3.18 6.87
C ASN A 151 -24.81 3.48 6.50
N LEU A 152 -23.86 3.33 7.45
CA LEU A 152 -22.44 3.54 7.20
C LEU A 152 -21.89 2.59 6.14
N PHE A 153 -22.20 1.27 6.26
CA PHE A 153 -21.66 0.29 5.30
C PHE A 153 -22.42 0.31 3.98
N LYS A 154 -23.71 0.63 3.97
CA LYS A 154 -24.47 0.84 2.73
C LYS A 154 -23.91 2.01 1.93
N ARG A 155 -23.62 3.15 2.59
CA ARG A 155 -22.91 4.27 1.99
C ARG A 155 -21.56 3.84 1.38
N LYS A 156 -20.70 3.16 2.18
CA LYS A 156 -19.37 2.73 1.73
C LYS A 156 -19.46 1.77 0.54
N ARG A 157 -20.41 0.82 0.57
CA ARG A 157 -20.61 -0.16 -0.51
C ARG A 157 -21.12 0.49 -1.80
N ALA A 158 -22.10 1.41 -1.70
CA ALA A 158 -22.63 2.13 -2.85
C ALA A 158 -21.52 2.97 -3.53
N ALA A 159 -20.75 3.74 -2.74
CA ALA A 159 -19.65 4.55 -3.27
C ALA A 159 -18.53 3.70 -3.89
N GLU A 160 -18.14 2.59 -3.25
CA GLU A 160 -17.09 1.70 -3.78
C GLU A 160 -17.57 1.00 -5.05
N LEU A 161 -18.81 0.51 -5.07
CA LEU A 161 -19.40 -0.15 -6.23
C LEU A 161 -19.49 0.82 -7.41
N ALA A 162 -19.95 2.05 -7.21
CA ALA A 162 -20.02 3.07 -8.27
C ALA A 162 -18.67 3.27 -8.95
N LYS A 163 -17.59 3.46 -8.17
CA LYS A 163 -16.21 3.61 -8.68
C LYS A 163 -15.73 2.38 -9.46
N LEU A 164 -16.02 1.18 -8.96
CA LEU A 164 -15.63 -0.06 -9.61
C LEU A 164 -16.40 -0.27 -10.93
N LEU A 165 -17.67 0.07 -10.97
CA LEU A 165 -18.49 -0.03 -12.19
C LEU A 165 -18.06 0.99 -13.24
N GLU A 166 -17.80 2.24 -12.85
CA GLU A 166 -17.23 3.25 -13.74
C GLU A 166 -15.90 2.77 -14.33
N THR A 167 -15.02 2.23 -13.49
CA THR A 167 -13.75 1.63 -13.92
C THR A 167 -13.99 0.48 -14.90
N LYS A 168 -14.95 -0.39 -14.62
CA LYS A 168 -15.32 -1.52 -15.50
C LYS A 168 -15.83 -1.04 -16.86
N CYS A 169 -16.62 0.05 -16.89
CA CYS A 169 -17.06 0.67 -18.16
C CYS A 169 -15.87 1.15 -18.98
N ILE A 170 -14.93 1.88 -18.39
CA ILE A 170 -13.72 2.36 -19.07
C ILE A 170 -12.93 1.20 -19.66
N PHE A 171 -12.72 0.11 -18.91
CA PHE A 171 -12.01 -1.07 -19.43
C PHE A 171 -12.77 -1.77 -20.57
N ASN A 172 -14.11 -1.76 -20.55
CA ASN A 172 -14.95 -2.34 -21.60
C ASN A 172 -14.96 -1.51 -22.89
N GLU A 173 -14.76 -0.19 -22.78
CA GLU A 173 -14.72 0.74 -23.93
C GLU A 173 -13.39 0.66 -24.69
N ILE A 174 -12.34 0.17 -24.04
CA ILE A 174 -11.03 0.04 -24.67
C ILE A 174 -11.06 -0.99 -25.80
N LYS A 175 -10.69 -0.54 -26.98
CA LYS A 175 -10.62 -1.36 -28.19
C LYS A 175 -9.17 -1.66 -28.53
N GLY A 176 -8.82 -2.93 -28.65
CA GLY A 176 -7.48 -3.35 -29.03
C GLY A 176 -7.44 -4.86 -29.22
N SER A 177 -6.63 -5.32 -30.16
CA SER A 177 -6.44 -6.75 -30.44
C SER A 177 -5.51 -7.40 -29.42
N THR A 178 -4.58 -6.63 -28.86
CA THR A 178 -3.58 -7.09 -27.88
C THR A 178 -3.71 -6.40 -26.53
N ASN A 179 -3.22 -7.03 -25.48
CA ASN A 179 -3.15 -6.42 -24.14
C ASN A 179 -2.20 -5.20 -24.11
N LEU A 180 -1.17 -5.21 -24.98
CA LEU A 180 -0.26 -4.09 -25.13
C LEU A 180 -0.99 -2.84 -25.63
N GLU A 181 -1.78 -2.98 -26.70
CA GLU A 181 -2.59 -1.88 -27.24
C GLU A 181 -3.59 -1.35 -26.21
N ARG A 182 -4.30 -2.26 -25.54
CA ARG A 182 -5.29 -1.90 -24.50
C ARG A 182 -4.66 -1.15 -23.33
N LEU A 183 -3.53 -1.62 -22.82
CA LEU A 183 -2.84 -0.98 -21.71
C LEU A 183 -2.29 0.39 -22.13
N ASN A 184 -1.75 0.52 -23.35
CA ASN A 184 -1.29 1.80 -23.87
C ASN A 184 -2.44 2.82 -24.02
N GLN A 185 -3.61 2.40 -24.50
CA GLN A 185 -4.79 3.27 -24.60
C GLN A 185 -5.24 3.76 -23.20
N LEU A 186 -5.25 2.87 -22.19
CA LEU A 186 -5.55 3.28 -20.80
C LEU A 186 -4.54 4.29 -20.27
N LEU A 187 -3.25 4.09 -20.53
CA LEU A 187 -2.20 5.00 -20.06
C LEU A 187 -2.21 6.36 -20.77
N ALA A 188 -2.68 6.41 -22.02
CA ALA A 188 -2.74 7.63 -22.81
C ALA A 188 -3.76 8.65 -22.27
N THR A 189 -4.88 8.19 -21.70
CA THR A 189 -5.97 9.07 -21.25
C THR A 189 -5.94 9.28 -19.72
N GLU A 190 -6.44 10.42 -19.25
CA GLU A 190 -6.56 10.68 -17.81
C GLU A 190 -7.57 9.73 -17.15
N THR A 191 -8.71 9.51 -17.81
CA THR A 191 -9.75 8.58 -17.34
C THR A 191 -9.22 7.15 -17.25
N GLY A 192 -8.44 6.69 -18.24
CA GLY A 192 -7.80 5.37 -18.21
C GLY A 192 -6.79 5.24 -17.08
N ARG A 193 -5.97 6.26 -16.84
CA ARG A 193 -5.04 6.28 -15.69
C ARG A 193 -5.78 6.24 -14.34
N LYS A 194 -6.90 6.96 -14.19
CA LYS A 194 -7.77 6.88 -13.00
C LYS A 194 -8.36 5.48 -12.84
N ALA A 195 -8.77 4.83 -13.93
CA ALA A 195 -9.27 3.46 -13.91
C ALA A 195 -8.20 2.46 -13.48
N ILE A 196 -6.97 2.55 -14.00
CA ILE A 196 -5.82 1.75 -13.56
C ILE A 196 -5.58 1.97 -12.06
N HIS A 197 -5.54 3.21 -11.60
CA HIS A 197 -5.34 3.55 -10.19
C HIS A 197 -6.40 2.91 -9.29
N THR A 198 -7.68 2.94 -9.69
CA THR A 198 -8.77 2.29 -8.94
C THR A 198 -8.56 0.77 -8.85
N ALA A 199 -8.19 0.12 -9.94
CA ALA A 199 -7.91 -1.33 -9.96
C ALA A 199 -6.71 -1.70 -9.07
N LEU A 200 -5.67 -0.85 -9.02
CA LEU A 200 -4.51 -1.03 -8.14
C LEU A 200 -4.87 -0.83 -6.66
N ILE A 201 -5.69 0.17 -6.32
CA ILE A 201 -6.19 0.38 -4.96
C ILE A 201 -7.01 -0.83 -4.50
N ALA A 202 -7.85 -1.39 -5.35
CA ALA A 202 -8.63 -2.59 -5.03
C ALA A 202 -7.73 -3.76 -4.61
N ASN A 203 -6.65 -4.03 -5.36
CA ASN A 203 -5.65 -5.03 -4.99
C ASN A 203 -4.95 -4.69 -3.68
N ARG A 204 -4.49 -3.45 -3.52
CA ARG A 204 -3.76 -2.97 -2.35
C ARG A 204 -4.55 -3.14 -1.06
N LYS A 205 -5.82 -2.73 -1.02
CA LYS A 205 -6.72 -2.90 0.13
C LYS A 205 -6.82 -4.36 0.58
N ARG A 206 -6.72 -5.31 -0.34
CA ARG A 206 -6.80 -6.74 -0.05
C ARG A 206 -5.49 -7.32 0.47
N LYS A 207 -4.35 -6.78 0.05
CA LYS A 207 -3.03 -7.35 0.30
C LYS A 207 -2.30 -6.73 1.49
N ILE A 208 -2.41 -5.43 1.72
CA ILE A 208 -1.67 -4.78 2.80
C ILE A 208 -2.02 -5.37 4.16
N GLY A 209 -3.29 -5.54 4.47
CA GLY A 209 -3.72 -6.02 5.78
C GLY A 209 -3.44 -7.50 6.08
N SER A 210 -3.08 -8.30 5.07
CA SER A 210 -2.92 -9.75 5.22
C SER A 210 -1.55 -10.30 4.82
N ASN A 211 -0.75 -9.51 4.09
CA ASN A 211 0.50 -10.01 3.53
C ASN A 211 1.71 -9.10 3.82
N MET A 212 1.48 -7.99 4.53
CA MET A 212 2.51 -6.99 4.76
C MET A 212 2.52 -6.53 6.21
N MET A 213 3.72 -6.40 6.77
CA MET A 213 3.94 -5.84 8.10
C MET A 213 5.09 -4.83 8.07
N ASP A 214 5.09 -3.93 9.04
CA ASP A 214 6.20 -3.02 9.27
C ASP A 214 6.88 -3.34 10.60
N ILE A 215 8.21 -3.32 10.62
CA ILE A 215 9.01 -3.42 11.83
C ILE A 215 8.91 -2.06 12.53
N ILE A 216 8.17 -2.00 13.63
CA ILE A 216 7.94 -0.79 14.42
C ILE A 216 8.93 -0.64 15.60
N VAL A 217 9.44 -1.74 16.09
CA VAL A 217 10.52 -1.82 17.09
C VAL A 217 11.51 -2.85 16.63
N CYS A 218 12.80 -2.56 16.72
CA CYS A 218 13.85 -3.54 16.45
C CYS A 218 15.16 -3.10 17.10
N GLY A 219 15.68 -3.92 17.99
CA GLY A 219 16.98 -3.67 18.61
C GLY A 219 17.40 -4.73 19.61
N SER A 220 18.71 -4.81 19.87
CA SER A 220 19.26 -5.56 20.97
C SER A 220 19.18 -4.77 22.28
N ILE A 221 19.10 -5.46 23.39
CA ILE A 221 18.99 -4.87 24.73
C ILE A 221 20.33 -4.94 25.47
N PRO A 222 20.61 -4.01 26.40
CA PRO A 222 21.80 -4.09 27.26
C PRO A 222 21.84 -5.38 28.07
N PRO A 223 23.03 -5.99 28.27
CA PRO A 223 24.34 -5.57 27.80
C PRO A 223 24.71 -6.07 26.39
N TYR A 224 23.80 -6.71 25.69
CA TYR A 224 24.06 -7.40 24.39
C TYR A 224 24.11 -6.45 23.19
N ASN A 225 23.61 -5.22 23.34
CA ASN A 225 23.58 -4.23 22.26
C ASN A 225 24.98 -3.91 21.69
N GLU A 226 26.02 -3.95 22.53
CA GLU A 226 27.40 -3.71 22.10
C GLU A 226 28.03 -4.93 21.42
N LEU A 227 27.64 -6.14 21.81
CA LEU A 227 28.18 -7.38 21.28
C LEU A 227 27.49 -7.84 19.99
N LEU A 228 26.16 -7.84 19.96
CA LEU A 228 25.36 -8.38 18.89
C LEU A 228 24.85 -7.31 17.94
N GLY A 229 24.65 -6.10 18.42
CA GLY A 229 24.08 -4.99 17.67
C GLY A 229 22.66 -5.25 17.17
N GLY A 230 22.01 -4.22 16.64
CA GLY A 230 20.66 -4.34 16.07
C GLY A 230 20.57 -5.19 14.81
N LYS A 231 21.70 -5.49 14.12
CA LYS A 231 21.71 -6.27 12.88
C LYS A 231 21.22 -7.69 13.06
N LEU A 232 21.66 -8.38 14.13
CA LEU A 232 21.20 -9.74 14.41
C LEU A 232 19.69 -9.76 14.62
N ILE A 233 19.14 -8.82 15.39
CA ILE A 233 17.72 -8.75 15.66
C ILE A 233 16.94 -8.44 14.37
N SER A 234 17.47 -7.56 13.50
CA SER A 234 16.89 -7.28 12.19
C SER A 234 16.83 -8.52 11.29
N ILE A 235 17.87 -9.34 11.28
CA ILE A 235 17.90 -10.61 10.52
C ILE A 235 16.86 -11.58 11.09
N LEU A 236 16.80 -11.73 12.42
CA LEU A 236 15.87 -12.64 13.09
C LEU A 236 14.41 -12.25 12.86
N SER A 237 14.09 -10.96 12.68
CA SER A 237 12.72 -10.52 12.35
C SER A 237 12.23 -11.04 10.99
N CYS A 238 13.13 -11.44 10.10
CA CYS A 238 12.84 -12.04 8.80
C CYS A 238 12.95 -13.58 8.79
N SER A 239 13.11 -14.21 9.95
CA SER A 239 13.32 -15.65 10.06
C SER A 239 12.08 -16.46 9.63
N PRO A 240 12.27 -17.71 9.16
CA PRO A 240 11.16 -18.60 8.84
C PRO A 240 10.19 -18.82 10.01
N THR A 241 10.70 -18.80 11.25
CA THR A 241 9.88 -18.91 12.47
C THR A 241 8.88 -17.76 12.55
N VAL A 242 9.32 -16.52 12.31
CA VAL A 242 8.42 -15.33 12.33
C VAL A 242 7.36 -15.42 11.23
N ILE A 243 7.74 -15.91 10.04
CA ILE A 243 6.79 -16.10 8.93
C ILE A 243 5.75 -17.17 9.28
N SER A 244 6.19 -18.27 9.90
CA SER A 244 5.32 -19.34 10.36
C SER A 244 4.37 -18.86 11.47
N ASP A 245 4.90 -18.17 12.48
CA ASP A 245 4.11 -17.63 13.59
C ASP A 245 3.09 -16.62 13.10
N TYR A 246 3.46 -15.77 12.13
CA TYR A 246 2.52 -14.85 11.48
C TYR A 246 1.34 -15.62 10.86
N THR A 247 1.65 -16.67 10.08
CA THR A 247 0.62 -17.46 9.41
C THR A 247 -0.30 -18.12 10.44
N HIS A 248 0.23 -18.79 11.45
CA HIS A 248 -0.56 -19.45 12.51
C HIS A 248 -1.44 -18.44 13.28
N ARG A 249 -0.91 -17.24 13.54
CA ARG A 249 -1.66 -16.22 14.27
C ARG A 249 -2.84 -15.65 13.47
N TYR A 250 -2.67 -15.49 12.16
CA TYR A 250 -3.62 -14.74 11.33
C TYR A 250 -4.44 -15.60 10.36
N GLU A 251 -4.11 -16.89 10.16
CA GLU A 251 -4.79 -17.77 9.20
C GLU A 251 -6.29 -17.88 9.39
N ASN A 252 -6.78 -17.75 10.64
CA ASN A 252 -8.18 -17.82 11.00
C ASN A 252 -8.79 -16.46 11.39
N GLN A 253 -8.02 -15.38 11.27
CA GLN A 253 -8.48 -14.06 11.68
C GLN A 253 -9.52 -13.51 10.70
N VAL A 254 -10.66 -13.12 11.25
CA VAL A 254 -11.74 -12.49 10.48
C VAL A 254 -11.37 -11.06 10.14
N SER A 255 -11.45 -10.72 8.87
CA SER A 255 -11.33 -9.34 8.42
C SER A 255 -12.66 -8.60 8.64
N GLU A 256 -12.79 -7.86 9.73
CA GLU A 256 -14.03 -7.19 10.12
C GLU A 256 -14.58 -6.26 9.04
N ILE A 257 -13.72 -5.38 8.48
CA ILE A 257 -14.15 -4.44 7.43
C ILE A 257 -14.60 -5.19 6.18
N ALA A 258 -13.85 -6.21 5.75
CA ALA A 258 -14.23 -7.00 4.59
C ALA A 258 -15.51 -7.78 4.83
N SER A 259 -15.72 -8.31 6.04
CA SER A 259 -16.93 -9.04 6.40
C SER A 259 -18.16 -8.14 6.40
N ARG A 260 -18.05 -6.92 6.93
CA ARG A 260 -19.13 -5.91 6.86
C ARG A 260 -19.42 -5.44 5.43
N MET A 261 -18.39 -5.32 4.60
CA MET A 261 -18.58 -4.96 3.18
C MET A 261 -19.25 -6.09 2.38
N LYS A 262 -18.95 -7.35 2.72
CA LYS A 262 -19.47 -8.54 2.01
C LYS A 262 -20.76 -9.10 2.58
N GLY A 263 -21.12 -8.72 3.82
CA GLY A 263 -22.28 -9.25 4.53
C GLY A 263 -22.12 -10.71 4.97
N GLN A 264 -20.88 -11.20 5.03
CA GLN A 264 -20.56 -12.55 5.50
C GLN A 264 -19.13 -12.61 6.01
N ARG A 265 -18.81 -13.62 6.84
CA ARG A 265 -17.47 -13.83 7.36
C ARG A 265 -16.44 -13.94 6.24
N VAL A 266 -15.40 -13.12 6.31
CA VAL A 266 -14.26 -13.11 5.37
C VAL A 266 -12.97 -13.38 6.14
N ILE A 267 -12.27 -14.44 5.75
CA ILE A 267 -10.91 -14.74 6.16
C ILE A 267 -10.02 -14.57 4.94
N ARG A 268 -8.88 -13.89 5.09
CA ARG A 268 -7.91 -13.69 4.01
C ARG A 268 -6.73 -14.62 4.19
N ASP A 269 -6.13 -15.02 3.08
CA ASP A 269 -4.86 -15.75 3.09
C ASP A 269 -3.77 -14.86 3.71
N SER A 270 -3.28 -15.25 4.87
CA SER A 270 -2.34 -14.48 5.68
C SER A 270 -0.92 -15.07 5.55
N LYS A 271 -0.22 -14.65 4.50
CA LYS A 271 1.19 -15.00 4.27
C LYS A 271 2.01 -13.74 4.33
N LEU A 272 2.96 -13.66 5.24
CA LEU A 272 3.89 -12.54 5.33
C LEU A 272 4.87 -12.61 4.15
N VAL A 273 4.70 -11.72 3.17
CA VAL A 273 5.55 -11.65 1.96
C VAL A 273 6.31 -10.34 1.86
N TYR A 274 5.96 -9.36 2.66
CA TYR A 274 6.64 -8.08 2.69
C TYR A 274 6.83 -7.63 4.14
N LEU A 275 8.07 -7.27 4.46
CA LEU A 275 8.44 -6.70 5.73
C LEU A 275 9.17 -5.38 5.48
N GLY A 276 8.54 -4.27 5.89
CA GLY A 276 9.09 -2.93 5.74
C GLY A 276 9.58 -2.35 7.06
N THR A 277 10.27 -1.23 6.96
CA THR A 277 10.56 -0.36 8.11
C THR A 277 10.71 1.06 7.63
N THR A 278 10.29 2.02 8.45
CA THR A 278 10.47 3.45 8.22
C THR A 278 11.36 4.01 9.32
N SER A 279 12.40 4.75 8.93
CA SER A 279 13.21 5.51 9.88
C SER A 279 12.62 6.91 10.03
N LEU A 280 12.45 7.34 11.27
CA LEU A 280 12.04 8.72 11.61
C LEU A 280 13.20 9.72 11.56
N TYR A 281 14.42 9.21 11.40
CA TYR A 281 15.62 10.03 11.38
C TYR A 281 16.05 10.33 9.95
N ALA A 282 16.53 11.52 9.69
CA ALA A 282 17.09 11.93 8.40
C ALA A 282 18.28 11.06 7.96
N VAL A 283 19.01 10.51 8.92
CA VAL A 283 20.05 9.51 8.71
C VAL A 283 19.40 8.13 8.85
N GLY A 284 19.39 7.34 7.79
CA GLY A 284 18.83 5.99 7.81
C GLY A 284 19.46 5.12 8.91
N SER A 285 18.65 4.27 9.54
CA SER A 285 19.13 3.41 10.61
C SER A 285 20.24 2.49 10.12
N SER A 286 21.41 2.57 10.77
CA SER A 286 22.60 1.80 10.41
C SER A 286 22.42 0.29 10.61
N GLN A 287 21.46 -0.12 11.44
CA GLN A 287 21.21 -1.53 11.74
C GLN A 287 20.71 -2.34 10.52
N TYR A 288 20.02 -1.70 9.57
CA TYR A 288 19.53 -2.38 8.35
C TYR A 288 20.54 -2.34 7.20
N ASN A 289 21.50 -1.43 7.26
CA ASN A 289 22.48 -1.27 6.19
C ASN A 289 23.47 -2.44 6.18
N ARG A 290 23.88 -2.86 4.96
CA ARG A 290 24.91 -3.90 4.76
C ARG A 290 24.51 -5.28 5.31
N ILE A 291 23.23 -5.54 5.58
CA ILE A 291 22.75 -6.89 5.82
C ILE A 291 22.70 -7.60 4.48
N LYS A 292 23.44 -8.69 4.36
CA LYS A 292 23.42 -9.57 3.20
C LYS A 292 23.69 -11.00 3.68
N VAL A 293 22.62 -11.79 3.77
CA VAL A 293 22.69 -13.18 4.23
C VAL A 293 22.33 -14.07 3.06
N PRO A 294 23.22 -14.94 2.61
CA PRO A 294 22.93 -15.90 1.53
C PRO A 294 21.77 -16.81 1.93
N LEU A 295 20.77 -16.94 1.08
CA LEU A 295 19.64 -17.88 1.22
C LEU A 295 19.77 -19.06 0.26
N SER A 296 20.31 -18.79 -0.94
CA SER A 296 20.63 -19.78 -1.97
C SER A 296 21.76 -19.25 -2.85
N GLU A 297 22.21 -20.04 -3.86
CA GLU A 297 23.28 -19.64 -4.79
C GLU A 297 23.01 -18.26 -5.43
N ASN A 298 21.74 -17.92 -5.71
CA ASN A 298 21.36 -16.71 -6.43
C ASN A 298 20.45 -15.76 -5.65
N SER A 299 20.25 -15.98 -4.34
CA SER A 299 19.38 -15.14 -3.53
C SER A 299 19.98 -14.80 -2.17
N ASN A 300 19.80 -13.56 -1.75
CA ASN A 300 20.22 -13.06 -0.44
C ASN A 300 19.04 -12.43 0.29
N LEU A 301 19.04 -12.56 1.61
CA LEU A 301 18.26 -11.69 2.47
C LEU A 301 19.00 -10.36 2.60
N GLU A 302 18.38 -9.28 2.21
CA GLU A 302 18.91 -7.93 2.33
C GLU A 302 17.81 -6.91 2.61
N PHE A 303 18.16 -5.85 3.33
CA PHE A 303 17.30 -4.69 3.48
C PHE A 303 17.69 -3.66 2.42
N ARG A 304 16.74 -3.36 1.53
CA ARG A 304 16.93 -2.40 0.44
C ARG A 304 16.24 -1.08 0.77
N LYS A 305 16.97 0.03 0.68
CA LYS A 305 16.37 1.36 0.78
C LYS A 305 15.55 1.63 -0.49
N ILE A 306 14.24 1.78 -0.34
CA ILE A 306 13.33 2.02 -1.46
C ILE A 306 13.05 3.50 -1.71
N GLY A 307 13.33 4.38 -0.74
CA GLY A 307 13.17 5.82 -0.90
C GLY A 307 13.12 6.58 0.40
N ILE A 308 12.63 7.81 0.30
CA ILE A 308 12.43 8.74 1.41
C ILE A 308 10.96 9.18 1.36
N THR A 309 10.31 9.26 2.51
CA THR A 309 8.94 9.79 2.63
C THR A 309 9.02 11.27 3.00
N GLU A 310 8.14 12.08 2.42
CA GLU A 310 8.00 13.49 2.75
C GLU A 310 7.00 13.73 3.90
N GLY A 311 6.38 12.65 4.40
CA GLY A 311 5.42 12.71 5.49
C GLY A 311 6.09 12.84 6.86
N PHE A 312 5.39 13.49 7.79
CA PHE A 312 5.79 13.52 9.19
C PHE A 312 5.45 12.18 9.86
N GLY A 313 6.41 11.63 10.61
CA GLY A 313 6.15 10.46 11.45
C GLY A 313 5.17 10.82 12.59
N THR A 314 4.19 9.97 12.82
CA THR A 314 3.28 10.11 13.96
C THR A 314 3.86 9.35 15.14
N VAL A 315 4.13 10.04 16.24
CA VAL A 315 4.52 9.42 17.50
C VAL A 315 3.28 9.37 18.39
N PHE A 316 2.89 8.16 18.78
CA PHE A 316 1.78 7.97 19.69
C PHE A 316 2.29 7.91 21.13
N PHE A 317 1.89 8.87 21.93
CA PHE A 317 2.10 8.84 23.37
C PHE A 317 0.85 8.33 24.07
N SER A 318 1.03 7.68 25.22
CA SER A 318 -0.11 7.33 26.07
C SER A 318 -0.84 8.62 26.52
N LYS A 319 -2.12 8.50 26.85
CA LYS A 319 -2.90 9.65 27.38
C LYS A 319 -2.25 10.27 28.62
N GLU A 320 -1.64 9.44 29.44
CA GLU A 320 -0.92 9.85 30.65
C GLU A 320 0.34 10.66 30.29
N THR A 321 1.16 10.17 29.36
CA THR A 321 2.36 10.87 28.87
C THR A 321 1.98 12.21 28.23
N THR A 322 0.93 12.24 27.42
CA THR A 322 0.43 13.48 26.80
C THR A 322 -0.04 14.50 27.85
N SER A 323 -0.72 14.03 28.91
CA SER A 323 -1.14 14.88 30.02
C SER A 323 0.05 15.47 30.80
N LEU A 324 1.10 14.66 31.00
CA LEU A 324 2.33 15.12 31.65
C LEU A 324 3.09 16.15 30.83
N PHE A 325 3.17 15.95 29.50
CA PHE A 325 3.76 16.93 28.59
C PHE A 325 2.96 18.25 28.58
N SER A 326 1.62 18.17 28.57
CA SER A 326 0.80 19.37 28.65
C SER A 326 1.04 20.17 29.92
N LYS A 327 1.11 19.48 31.06
CA LYS A 327 1.44 20.13 32.36
C LYS A 327 2.85 20.74 32.37
N LEU A 328 3.83 20.06 31.82
CA LEU A 328 5.19 20.57 31.71
C LEU A 328 5.26 21.85 30.87
N LEU A 329 4.57 21.87 29.75
CA LEU A 329 4.51 23.05 28.87
C LEU A 329 3.74 24.21 29.50
N GLU A 330 2.68 23.92 30.27
CA GLU A 330 1.98 24.94 31.05
C GLU A 330 2.91 25.62 32.09
N LEU A 331 3.81 24.84 32.68
CA LEU A 331 4.78 25.35 33.67
C LEU A 331 5.93 26.13 33.01
N GLN A 332 6.39 25.76 31.83
CA GLN A 332 7.51 26.37 31.14
C GLN A 332 7.12 27.56 30.26
N ASP A 333 6.04 27.49 29.52
CA ASP A 333 5.71 28.42 28.44
C ASP A 333 4.39 29.18 28.66
N GLY A 334 3.84 29.19 29.86
CA GLY A 334 2.62 29.93 30.20
C GLY A 334 1.37 29.48 29.43
N GLY A 335 1.29 28.19 29.12
CA GLY A 335 0.05 27.56 28.61
C GLY A 335 -0.13 27.54 27.12
N LYS A 336 0.92 27.52 26.32
CA LYS A 336 0.79 27.14 24.89
C LYS A 336 0.35 25.69 24.78
N LYS A 337 -0.92 25.47 24.47
CA LYS A 337 -1.52 24.16 24.29
C LYS A 337 -0.82 23.43 23.15
N ILE A 338 -0.34 22.22 23.43
CA ILE A 338 -0.08 21.24 22.36
C ILE A 338 -1.39 21.04 21.64
N ASN A 339 -1.44 21.37 20.38
CA ASN A 339 -2.62 21.10 19.57
C ASN A 339 -2.80 19.59 19.48
N HIS A 340 -3.89 19.05 20.04
CA HIS A 340 -4.23 17.62 20.00
C HIS A 340 -4.62 17.11 18.61
N VAL A 341 -4.47 17.92 17.60
CA VAL A 341 -4.83 17.60 16.19
C VAL A 341 -3.76 16.78 15.47
N PHE A 342 -2.98 15.98 16.19
CA PHE A 342 -2.21 14.91 15.56
C PHE A 342 -3.11 13.66 15.47
N GLY A 343 -3.84 13.51 14.37
CA GLY A 343 -4.58 12.29 14.09
C GLY A 343 -5.98 12.42 13.51
N GLU A 344 -6.56 13.61 13.47
CA GLU A 344 -7.75 13.84 12.64
C GLU A 344 -7.29 14.40 11.30
N GLY A 345 -7.13 13.48 10.35
CA GLY A 345 -6.82 13.83 8.98
C GLY A 345 -7.92 14.71 8.40
N THR A 346 -7.52 15.86 7.95
CA THR A 346 -8.27 16.68 7.00
C THR A 346 -8.43 15.95 5.67
#